data_f71b0f03aeff43d1dea1664e6f330148
#
_entry.id   f71b0f03aeff43d1dea1664e6f330148
#
_cell.length_a   1.000
_cell.length_b   1.000
_cell.length_c   1.000
_cell.angle_alpha   90.00
_cell.angle_beta   90.00
_cell.angle_gamma   90.00
#
_symmetry.space_group_name_H-M   'P 1'
#
loop_
_entity.id
_entity.type
_entity.pdbx_description
1 polymer ?
#
loop_
_entity_poly.entity_id
_entity_poly.type
_entity_poly.pdbx_seq_one_letter_code
_entity_poly.pdbx_strand_id
1 'polypeptide(L)'
;MTNQELKISATYIKKLASYPDAEERIALYLDSLFANQQPQKDNFNVQESSENKAVSSMIYFTQKEIEKMSTTFKKVFIANGLAAHVLKKKSGKNSFIYEIRYRANGYYIIASSTDLRKAKEKFLAKTTPEEIEKYRVQKIKTGQDTFEEIFDEWYMVKEGTITDKALRTYNTNFEELPEKIRKMPIRKIRTSDLVEIIKEVKPRKYEELRTLFNSLFKYAIGCGVISHNPVLLIPFKRAERQTRDSLSKKEITSFFDRIKEPKYERIKQGAYILYFFGLRPCELDEETHREGNFLIARNRKRKNGKIEYKKIPIPKEAESFIDWNQPLTFQLSDKPRERLFKELLDGNTAYNLRHTFSSICQQYVRQEIVDIWIGDSPTRLIGKHYTHFSDEFMQSQMTLVKFPVT
;
A
#
# COMPACT_ATOMS: atom_id res chain seq x y z
N MET A 1 14.75 23.75 28.84
CA MET A 1 13.97 24.18 27.65
C MET A 1 14.10 25.70 27.52
N THR A 2 14.46 26.16 26.34
CA THR A 2 14.51 27.59 25.99
C THR A 2 13.09 28.14 25.77
N ASN A 3 12.92 29.47 25.88
CA ASN A 3 11.63 30.12 25.61
C ASN A 3 11.07 29.85 24.20
N GLN A 4 11.94 29.50 23.27
CA GLN A 4 11.57 29.14 21.88
C GLN A 4 11.04 27.71 21.82
N GLU A 5 11.64 26.77 22.53
CA GLU A 5 11.17 25.38 22.64
C GLU A 5 9.82 25.30 23.36
N LEU A 6 9.59 26.12 24.39
CA LEU A 6 8.29 26.23 25.07
C LEU A 6 7.18 26.76 24.17
N LYS A 7 7.48 27.73 23.28
CA LYS A 7 6.51 28.24 22.30
C LYS A 7 6.18 27.20 21.24
N ILE A 8 7.16 26.45 20.76
CA ILE A 8 6.95 25.36 19.79
C ILE A 8 6.12 24.24 20.41
N SER A 9 6.42 23.84 21.64
CA SER A 9 5.63 22.85 22.40
C SER A 9 4.19 23.28 22.59
N ALA A 10 3.94 24.53 22.98
CA ALA A 10 2.59 25.08 23.21
C ALA A 10 1.76 25.09 21.90
N THR A 11 2.38 25.41 20.76
CA THR A 11 1.73 25.40 19.47
C THR A 11 1.38 23.98 19.03
N TYR A 12 2.25 23.01 19.31
CA TYR A 12 2.03 21.61 18.98
C TYR A 12 0.93 20.99 19.87
N ILE A 13 0.91 21.29 21.17
CA ILE A 13 -0.15 20.86 22.10
C ILE A 13 -1.51 21.42 21.66
N LYS A 14 -1.59 22.69 21.24
CA LYS A 14 -2.82 23.25 20.69
C LYS A 14 -3.31 22.52 19.44
N LYS A 15 -2.39 22.07 18.60
CA LYS A 15 -2.72 21.26 17.41
C LYS A 15 -3.21 19.86 17.80
N LEU A 16 -2.60 19.23 18.80
CA LEU A 16 -3.04 17.93 19.31
C LEU A 16 -4.42 17.99 19.95
N ALA A 17 -4.76 19.08 20.62
CA ALA A 17 -6.06 19.31 21.25
C ALA A 17 -7.25 19.35 20.29
N SER A 18 -7.01 19.45 18.98
CA SER A 18 -8.06 19.44 17.95
C SER A 18 -8.48 18.04 17.48
N TYR A 19 -7.86 16.97 17.97
CA TYR A 19 -8.18 15.59 17.60
C TYR A 19 -9.14 14.92 18.59
N PRO A 20 -9.98 13.95 18.15
CA PRO A 20 -10.91 13.24 19.04
C PRO A 20 -10.25 12.46 20.19
N ASP A 21 -8.98 12.07 20.04
CA ASP A 21 -8.13 11.35 21.00
C ASP A 21 -7.03 12.28 21.60
N ALA A 22 -7.36 13.54 21.78
CA ALA A 22 -6.44 14.60 22.19
C ALA A 22 -5.69 14.31 23.51
N GLU A 23 -6.38 13.77 24.51
CA GLU A 23 -5.78 13.51 25.83
C GLU A 23 -4.66 12.47 25.75
N GLU A 24 -4.88 11.37 25.04
CA GLU A 24 -3.89 10.31 24.86
C GLU A 24 -2.67 10.80 24.06
N ARG A 25 -2.90 11.59 23.01
CA ARG A 25 -1.82 12.18 22.20
C ARG A 25 -0.98 13.19 22.94
N ILE A 26 -1.62 14.01 23.77
CA ILE A 26 -0.93 15.00 24.62
C ILE A 26 -0.13 14.28 25.69
N ALA A 27 -0.66 13.25 26.34
CA ALA A 27 0.05 12.45 27.33
C ALA A 27 1.31 11.81 26.73
N LEU A 28 1.21 11.13 25.59
CA LEU A 28 2.35 10.54 24.88
C LEU A 28 3.40 11.56 24.46
N TYR A 29 2.98 12.75 24.05
CA TYR A 29 3.90 13.84 23.72
C TYR A 29 4.65 14.37 24.95
N LEU A 30 3.95 14.58 26.07
CA LEU A 30 4.55 15.01 27.33
C LEU A 30 5.53 13.96 27.86
N ASP A 31 5.18 12.67 27.84
CA ASP A 31 6.07 11.58 28.23
C ASP A 31 7.35 11.56 27.39
N SER A 32 7.24 11.83 26.10
CA SER A 32 8.42 11.92 25.20
C SER A 32 9.35 13.11 25.55
N LEU A 33 8.78 14.22 26.04
CA LEU A 33 9.57 15.37 26.48
C LEU A 33 10.28 15.13 27.82
N PHE A 34 9.64 14.41 28.73
CA PHE A 34 10.20 14.12 30.06
C PHE A 34 11.18 12.93 30.04
N ALA A 35 11.02 11.96 29.16
CA ALA A 35 11.95 10.85 28.98
C ALA A 35 13.38 11.31 28.60
N ASN A 36 13.51 12.48 28.00
CA ASN A 36 14.80 13.08 27.63
C ASN A 36 15.46 13.94 28.75
N GLN A 37 14.91 14.00 29.97
CA GLN A 37 15.39 14.87 31.04
C GLN A 37 15.88 14.16 32.31
N GLN A 38 16.11 12.84 32.31
CA GLN A 38 16.71 12.18 33.47
C GLN A 38 18.24 12.19 33.40
N PRO A 39 18.94 12.75 34.41
CA PRO A 39 20.39 12.64 34.53
C PRO A 39 20.77 11.23 34.98
N GLN A 40 21.81 10.70 34.35
CA GLN A 40 22.47 9.48 34.81
C GLN A 40 22.95 9.64 36.25
N LYS A 41 22.46 8.81 37.17
CA LYS A 41 23.25 8.20 38.24
C LYS A 41 22.50 7.07 38.94
N ASP A 42 23.29 6.06 39.19
CA ASP A 42 23.29 5.04 40.22
C ASP A 42 22.75 3.65 39.86
N ASN A 43 23.70 2.74 40.01
CA ASN A 43 23.60 1.31 40.01
C ASN A 43 22.41 0.79 40.83
N PHE A 44 21.47 0.14 40.16
CA PHE A 44 20.63 -0.88 40.77
C PHE A 44 20.43 -2.04 39.79
N ASN A 45 20.79 -3.23 40.25
CA ASN A 45 20.40 -4.49 39.62
C ASN A 45 18.88 -4.56 39.54
N VAL A 46 18.32 -4.35 38.37
CA VAL A 46 16.93 -4.66 38.07
C VAL A 46 16.90 -5.88 37.17
N GLN A 47 16.24 -6.91 37.64
CA GLN A 47 15.86 -8.05 36.82
C GLN A 47 15.16 -7.52 35.56
N GLU A 48 15.73 -7.84 34.39
CA GLU A 48 15.11 -7.53 33.10
C GLU A 48 13.71 -8.15 33.04
N SER A 49 12.69 -7.33 33.00
CA SER A 49 11.33 -7.77 32.78
C SER A 49 11.19 -8.38 31.39
N SER A 50 10.29 -9.35 31.23
CA SER A 50 10.06 -10.07 29.97
C SER A 50 9.65 -9.14 28.81
N GLU A 51 9.10 -7.96 29.11
CA GLU A 51 8.74 -6.94 28.12
C GLU A 51 9.95 -6.27 27.47
N ASN A 52 11.02 -6.00 28.23
CA ASN A 52 12.26 -5.45 27.66
C ASN A 52 12.98 -6.44 26.74
N LYS A 53 12.85 -7.75 26.97
CA LYS A 53 13.36 -8.79 26.06
C LYS A 53 12.59 -8.84 24.75
N ALA A 54 11.27 -8.65 24.77
CA ALA A 54 10.43 -8.64 23.58
C ALA A 54 10.70 -7.41 22.68
N VAL A 55 10.89 -6.23 23.26
CA VAL A 55 11.21 -5.01 22.53
C VAL A 55 12.64 -5.07 21.96
N SER A 56 13.60 -5.60 22.73
CA SER A 56 14.97 -5.81 22.24
C SER A 56 15.03 -6.84 21.09
N SER A 57 14.21 -7.89 21.11
CA SER A 57 14.17 -8.91 20.05
C SER A 57 13.51 -8.42 18.74
N MET A 58 12.66 -7.41 18.78
CA MET A 58 12.05 -6.80 17.59
C MET A 58 13.00 -5.89 16.81
N ILE A 59 14.10 -5.43 17.44
CA ILE A 59 15.04 -4.46 16.85
C ILE A 59 16.12 -5.13 16.01
N TYR A 60 16.35 -6.43 16.15
CA TYR A 60 17.44 -7.14 15.47
C TYR A 60 16.93 -8.33 14.65
N PHE A 61 17.07 -8.25 13.32
CA PHE A 61 16.92 -9.46 12.51
C PHE A 61 18.14 -10.38 12.72
N THR A 62 17.86 -11.66 12.88
CA THR A 62 18.88 -12.68 12.91
C THR A 62 19.52 -12.85 11.52
N GLN A 63 20.75 -13.35 11.46
CA GLN A 63 21.42 -13.68 10.20
C GLN A 63 20.54 -14.52 9.27
N LYS A 64 19.80 -15.51 9.82
CA LYS A 64 18.88 -16.39 9.08
C LYS A 64 17.68 -15.67 8.48
N GLU A 65 17.17 -14.65 9.15
CA GLU A 65 16.03 -13.85 8.61
C GLU A 65 16.48 -12.96 7.45
N ILE A 66 17.69 -12.40 7.53
CA ILE A 66 18.26 -11.56 6.46
C ILE A 66 18.69 -12.41 5.25
N GLU A 67 19.13 -13.64 5.46
CA GLU A 67 19.45 -14.57 4.37
C GLU A 67 18.21 -14.93 3.53
N LYS A 68 17.02 -14.93 4.14
CA LYS A 68 15.73 -15.15 3.46
C LYS A 68 15.15 -13.89 2.82
N MET A 69 15.71 -12.71 3.07
CA MET A 69 15.23 -11.46 2.48
C MET A 69 15.55 -11.42 0.99
N SER A 70 14.54 -11.14 0.18
CA SER A 70 14.74 -10.72 -1.20
C SER A 70 15.46 -9.37 -1.23
N THR A 71 16.02 -9.00 -2.37
CA THR A 71 16.76 -7.74 -2.61
C THR A 71 15.95 -6.45 -2.38
N THR A 72 14.74 -6.54 -1.84
CA THR A 72 13.85 -5.40 -1.55
C THR A 72 14.16 -4.78 -0.20
N PHE A 73 14.06 -3.46 -0.13
CA PHE A 73 14.17 -2.68 1.10
C PHE A 73 13.23 -3.19 2.20
N LYS A 74 13.76 -3.47 3.37
CA LYS A 74 12.97 -3.65 4.58
C LYS A 74 13.54 -2.76 5.67
N LYS A 75 12.67 -1.99 6.31
CA LYS A 75 13.00 -1.18 7.48
C LYS A 75 13.30 -2.10 8.66
N VAL A 76 14.49 -2.05 9.19
CA VAL A 76 14.97 -3.15 10.02
C VAL A 76 15.80 -2.75 11.21
N PHE A 77 16.40 -1.57 11.21
CA PHE A 77 17.44 -1.28 12.16
C PHE A 77 17.25 0.10 12.78
N ILE A 78 17.03 0.13 14.09
CA ILE A 78 17.05 1.37 14.87
C ILE A 78 18.34 1.42 15.64
N ALA A 79 19.14 2.45 15.40
CA ALA A 79 20.40 2.67 16.09
C ALA A 79 20.55 4.16 16.38
N ASN A 80 20.87 4.52 17.62
CA ASN A 80 21.02 5.90 18.07
C ASN A 80 19.79 6.77 17.70
N GLY A 81 18.57 6.21 17.83
CA GLY A 81 17.31 6.90 17.49
C GLY A 81 17.01 7.02 15.99
N LEU A 82 17.86 6.46 15.12
CA LEU A 82 17.72 6.53 13.66
C LEU A 82 17.17 5.20 13.12
N ALA A 83 16.11 5.26 12.33
CA ALA A 83 15.55 4.09 11.64
C ALA A 83 16.22 3.94 10.25
N ALA A 84 17.01 2.89 10.07
CA ALA A 84 17.77 2.64 8.85
C ALA A 84 17.25 1.43 8.07
N HIS A 85 17.42 1.44 6.75
CA HIS A 85 17.12 0.33 5.87
C HIS A 85 18.32 -0.60 5.72
N VAL A 86 18.09 -1.89 5.79
CA VAL A 86 19.11 -2.91 5.51
C VAL A 86 18.81 -3.56 4.17
N LEU A 87 19.80 -3.56 3.29
CA LEU A 87 19.76 -4.18 1.98
C LEU A 87 20.78 -5.32 1.90
N LYS A 88 20.39 -6.38 1.23
CA LYS A 88 21.29 -7.43 0.79
C LYS A 88 21.46 -7.32 -0.72
N LYS A 89 22.63 -6.90 -1.18
CA LYS A 89 22.96 -6.76 -2.61
C LYS A 89 23.83 -7.90 -3.09
N LYS A 90 23.53 -8.45 -4.26
CA LYS A 90 24.42 -9.44 -4.90
C LYS A 90 25.67 -8.75 -5.44
N SER A 91 26.83 -9.25 -5.06
CA SER A 91 28.14 -8.66 -5.42
C SER A 91 29.00 -9.57 -6.30
N GLY A 92 28.42 -10.62 -6.90
CA GLY A 92 29.10 -11.62 -7.72
C GLY A 92 28.30 -12.90 -7.82
N LYS A 93 28.87 -13.97 -8.43
CA LYS A 93 28.14 -15.24 -8.63
C LYS A 93 27.60 -15.83 -7.30
N ASN A 94 28.38 -15.75 -6.19
CA ASN A 94 28.00 -16.34 -4.88
C ASN A 94 28.29 -15.40 -3.69
N SER A 95 28.49 -14.11 -3.89
CA SER A 95 28.79 -13.15 -2.81
C SER A 95 27.69 -12.09 -2.67
N PHE A 96 27.49 -11.64 -1.42
CA PHE A 96 26.55 -10.59 -1.08
C PHE A 96 27.23 -9.49 -0.28
N ILE A 97 26.74 -8.27 -0.42
CA ILE A 97 27.10 -7.13 0.40
C ILE A 97 25.84 -6.71 1.17
N TYR A 98 25.98 -6.56 2.47
CA TYR A 98 24.99 -5.92 3.31
C TYR A 98 25.24 -4.43 3.35
N GLU A 99 24.20 -3.64 3.10
CA GLU A 99 24.24 -2.19 3.09
C GLU A 99 23.17 -1.66 4.02
N ILE A 100 23.56 -0.82 4.97
CA ILE A 100 22.64 -0.15 5.90
C ILE A 100 22.60 1.31 5.48
N ARG A 101 21.40 1.79 5.16
CA ARG A 101 21.14 3.15 4.69
C ARG A 101 20.22 3.87 5.65
N TYR A 102 20.62 5.04 6.09
CA TYR A 102 19.76 6.00 6.75
C TYR A 102 19.71 7.28 5.94
N ARG A 103 18.49 7.80 5.84
CA ARG A 103 18.32 9.09 5.21
C ARG A 103 17.08 9.79 5.78
N ALA A 104 17.28 10.91 6.38
CA ALA A 104 16.27 11.88 6.77
C ALA A 104 16.93 13.20 7.18
N ASN A 105 16.18 14.29 7.17
CA ASN A 105 16.61 15.61 7.65
C ASN A 105 17.93 16.12 7.02
N GLY A 106 18.16 15.82 5.76
CA GLY A 106 19.39 16.23 5.06
C GLY A 106 20.61 15.33 5.31
N TYR A 107 20.47 14.22 6.02
CA TYR A 107 21.52 13.24 6.25
C TYR A 107 21.37 12.02 5.34
N TYR A 108 22.49 11.56 4.83
CA TYR A 108 22.60 10.30 4.12
C TYR A 108 23.78 9.50 4.62
N ILE A 109 23.52 8.43 5.33
CA ILE A 109 24.54 7.59 5.94
C ILE A 109 24.44 6.20 5.34
N ILE A 110 25.54 5.75 4.73
CA ILE A 110 25.67 4.38 4.22
C ILE A 110 26.80 3.67 4.96
N ALA A 111 26.53 2.46 5.40
CA ALA A 111 27.54 1.52 5.85
C ALA A 111 27.37 0.20 5.11
N SER A 112 28.44 -0.31 4.52
CA SER A 112 28.44 -1.56 3.76
C SER A 112 29.53 -2.51 4.21
N SER A 113 29.23 -3.82 4.18
CA SER A 113 30.19 -4.89 4.43
C SER A 113 29.66 -6.19 3.85
N THR A 114 30.54 -7.15 3.58
CA THR A 114 30.19 -8.54 3.29
C THR A 114 29.63 -9.28 4.51
N ASP A 115 29.89 -8.75 5.70
CA ASP A 115 29.36 -9.24 6.98
C ASP A 115 28.38 -8.20 7.55
N LEU A 116 27.18 -8.68 7.92
CA LEU A 116 26.12 -7.81 8.45
C LEU A 116 26.51 -7.17 9.79
N ARG A 117 27.20 -7.91 10.68
CA ARG A 117 27.63 -7.39 11.97
C ARG A 117 28.59 -6.22 11.78
N LYS A 118 29.57 -6.40 10.90
CA LYS A 118 30.51 -5.33 10.54
C LYS A 118 29.82 -4.14 9.85
N ALA A 119 28.78 -4.38 9.05
CA ALA A 119 27.97 -3.31 8.47
C ALA A 119 27.24 -2.49 9.55
N LYS A 120 26.66 -3.17 10.56
CA LYS A 120 26.03 -2.54 11.73
C LYS A 120 27.02 -1.73 12.55
N GLU A 121 28.18 -2.28 12.87
CA GLU A 121 29.24 -1.59 13.62
C GLU A 121 29.72 -0.31 12.89
N LYS A 122 29.93 -0.41 11.58
CA LYS A 122 30.26 0.76 10.74
C LYS A 122 29.14 1.80 10.71
N PHE A 123 27.90 1.37 10.71
CA PHE A 123 26.76 2.28 10.74
C PHE A 123 26.66 3.00 12.08
N LEU A 124 26.80 2.29 13.19
CA LEU A 124 26.83 2.88 14.54
C LEU A 124 27.93 3.93 14.69
N ALA A 125 29.14 3.61 14.20
CA ALA A 125 30.25 4.58 14.24
C ALA A 125 29.99 5.85 13.43
N LYS A 126 29.18 5.77 12.37
CA LYS A 126 28.81 6.92 11.52
C LYS A 126 27.60 7.69 12.03
N THR A 127 26.91 7.20 13.05
CA THR A 127 25.67 7.79 13.56
C THR A 127 25.84 8.44 14.93
N THR A 128 27.07 8.74 15.34
CA THR A 128 27.29 9.60 16.49
C THR A 128 26.81 11.04 16.19
N PRO A 129 26.37 11.81 17.18
CA PRO A 129 25.88 13.18 16.96
C PRO A 129 26.89 14.07 16.22
N GLU A 130 28.21 13.92 16.53
CA GLU A 130 29.28 14.69 15.92
C GLU A 130 29.47 14.31 14.43
N GLU A 131 29.41 13.04 14.10
CA GLU A 131 29.52 12.58 12.69
C GLU A 131 28.29 12.99 11.88
N ILE A 132 27.10 12.92 12.48
CA ILE A 132 25.88 13.39 11.83
C ILE A 132 26.00 14.89 11.50
N GLU A 133 26.47 15.72 12.44
CA GLU A 133 26.61 17.15 12.20
C GLU A 133 27.66 17.46 11.11
N LYS A 134 28.79 16.73 11.07
CA LYS A 134 29.76 16.83 9.97
C LYS A 134 29.12 16.55 8.61
N TYR A 135 28.33 15.48 8.50
CA TYR A 135 27.62 15.16 7.27
C TYR A 135 26.64 16.26 6.85
N ARG A 136 25.91 16.84 7.81
CA ARG A 136 24.98 17.95 7.57
C ARG A 136 25.67 19.16 6.97
N VAL A 137 26.74 19.61 7.60
CA VAL A 137 27.50 20.79 7.17
C VAL A 137 28.13 20.56 5.80
N GLN A 138 28.69 19.37 5.55
CA GLN A 138 29.28 19.01 4.27
C GLN A 138 28.25 18.97 3.15
N LYS A 139 27.06 18.42 3.41
CA LYS A 139 26.00 18.28 2.41
C LYS A 139 25.35 19.61 2.04
N ILE A 140 25.11 20.49 3.00
CA ILE A 140 24.65 21.85 2.75
C ILE A 140 25.61 22.61 1.83
N LYS A 141 26.92 22.38 1.96
CA LYS A 141 27.96 23.01 1.12
C LYS A 141 27.99 22.44 -0.30
N THR A 142 27.78 21.14 -0.51
CA THR A 142 27.97 20.49 -1.82
C THR A 142 26.74 20.45 -2.72
N GLY A 143 25.54 20.50 -2.16
CA GLY A 143 24.28 20.49 -2.92
C GLY A 143 24.12 19.31 -3.88
N GLN A 144 24.76 18.17 -3.58
CA GLN A 144 24.91 17.02 -4.47
C GLN A 144 23.94 15.86 -4.15
N ASP A 145 22.71 16.18 -3.72
CA ASP A 145 21.70 15.13 -3.54
C ASP A 145 21.40 14.44 -4.85
N THR A 146 21.73 13.15 -4.95
CA THR A 146 21.44 12.34 -6.13
C THR A 146 19.95 11.99 -6.18
N PHE A 147 19.46 11.62 -7.37
CA PHE A 147 18.06 11.22 -7.53
C PHE A 147 17.74 9.96 -6.72
N GLU A 148 18.67 9.00 -6.62
CA GLU A 148 18.55 7.79 -5.79
C GLU A 148 18.45 8.16 -4.30
N GLU A 149 19.22 9.10 -3.88
CA GLU A 149 19.19 9.56 -2.51
C GLU A 149 17.83 10.20 -2.16
N ILE A 150 17.27 11.04 -3.02
CA ILE A 150 15.93 11.64 -2.84
C ILE A 150 14.85 10.55 -2.89
N PHE A 151 15.00 9.54 -3.74
CA PHE A 151 14.08 8.42 -3.77
C PHE A 151 14.07 7.64 -2.45
N ASP A 152 15.24 7.32 -1.90
CA ASP A 152 15.37 6.58 -0.64
C ASP A 152 14.65 7.34 0.51
N GLU A 153 14.86 8.65 0.59
CA GLU A 153 14.25 9.51 1.60
C GLU A 153 12.71 9.59 1.42
N TRP A 154 12.27 9.82 0.19
CA TRP A 154 10.85 9.84 -0.14
C TRP A 154 10.17 8.48 0.12
N TYR A 155 10.86 7.37 -0.19
CA TYR A 155 10.36 6.02 0.03
C TYR A 155 10.08 5.77 1.51
N MET A 156 11.00 6.19 2.40
CA MET A 156 10.81 6.08 3.85
C MET A 156 9.59 6.86 4.35
N VAL A 157 9.39 8.08 3.83
CA VAL A 157 8.22 8.90 4.20
C VAL A 157 6.91 8.27 3.70
N LYS A 158 6.95 7.55 2.58
CA LYS A 158 5.78 6.88 2.02
C LYS A 158 5.44 5.56 2.68
N GLU A 159 6.40 4.92 3.32
CA GLU A 159 6.18 3.68 4.07
C GLU A 159 5.11 3.88 5.15
N GLY A 160 4.13 2.98 5.22
CA GLY A 160 2.97 3.09 6.12
C GLY A 160 1.89 4.09 5.70
N THR A 161 2.16 4.99 4.73
CA THR A 161 1.14 5.93 4.21
C THR A 161 0.42 5.42 2.97
N ILE A 162 1.01 4.46 2.27
CA ILE A 162 0.44 3.79 1.09
C ILE A 162 0.56 2.28 1.25
N THR A 163 -0.14 1.52 0.39
CA THR A 163 -0.08 0.05 0.44
C THR A 163 1.29 -0.47 0.03
N ASP A 164 1.75 -1.59 0.63
CA ASP A 164 3.01 -2.25 0.28
C ASP A 164 3.12 -2.58 -1.22
N LYS A 165 1.98 -2.92 -1.84
CA LYS A 165 1.93 -3.18 -3.29
C LYS A 165 2.28 -1.93 -4.10
N ALA A 166 1.72 -0.77 -3.74
CA ALA A 166 2.03 0.49 -4.39
C ALA A 166 3.49 0.89 -4.16
N LEU A 167 3.96 0.71 -2.94
CA LEU A 167 5.35 1.00 -2.58
C LEU A 167 6.34 0.14 -3.38
N ARG A 168 6.08 -1.17 -3.52
CA ARG A 168 6.87 -2.07 -4.37
C ARG A 168 6.86 -1.65 -5.84
N THR A 169 5.70 -1.21 -6.35
CA THR A 169 5.61 -0.73 -7.73
C THR A 169 6.50 0.49 -7.95
N TYR A 170 6.52 1.43 -7.02
CA TYR A 170 7.43 2.58 -7.08
C TYR A 170 8.89 2.17 -7.04
N ASN A 171 9.25 1.22 -6.17
CA ASN A 171 10.61 0.70 -6.08
C ASN A 171 11.04 0.04 -7.40
N THR A 172 10.22 -0.86 -7.95
CA THR A 172 10.49 -1.51 -9.23
C THR A 172 10.66 -0.49 -10.36
N ASN A 173 9.76 0.49 -10.43
CA ASN A 173 9.84 1.55 -11.42
C ASN A 173 11.12 2.40 -11.31
N PHE A 174 11.60 2.62 -10.09
CA PHE A 174 12.83 3.38 -9.84
C PHE A 174 14.09 2.56 -10.16
N GLU A 175 14.14 1.29 -9.75
CA GLU A 175 15.27 0.40 -10.02
C GLU A 175 15.48 0.13 -11.52
N GLU A 176 14.43 0.17 -12.32
CA GLU A 176 14.51 0.05 -13.77
C GLU A 176 15.05 1.30 -14.49
N LEU A 177 15.19 2.43 -13.78
CA LEU A 177 15.79 3.64 -14.39
C LEU A 177 17.28 3.44 -14.67
N PRO A 178 17.80 4.08 -15.75
CA PRO A 178 19.23 4.06 -16.03
C PRO A 178 20.05 4.54 -14.83
N GLU A 179 21.14 3.82 -14.52
CA GLU A 179 22.01 4.15 -13.38
C GLU A 179 22.54 5.60 -13.47
N LYS A 180 22.85 6.07 -14.68
CA LYS A 180 23.28 7.45 -14.95
C LYS A 180 22.29 8.47 -14.36
N ILE A 181 20.98 8.24 -14.51
CA ILE A 181 19.96 9.16 -13.99
C ILE A 181 19.83 8.99 -12.47
N ARG A 182 19.81 7.74 -11.97
CA ARG A 182 19.71 7.48 -10.53
C ARG A 182 20.84 8.14 -9.73
N LYS A 183 22.05 8.10 -10.27
CA LYS A 183 23.26 8.69 -9.64
C LYS A 183 23.43 10.18 -9.92
N MET A 184 22.64 10.75 -10.82
CA MET A 184 22.73 12.17 -11.14
C MET A 184 22.24 13.04 -9.99
N PRO A 185 22.93 14.14 -9.66
CA PRO A 185 22.40 15.15 -8.73
C PRO A 185 21.04 15.65 -9.19
N ILE A 186 20.03 15.62 -8.32
CA ILE A 186 18.63 15.95 -8.71
C ILE A 186 18.51 17.36 -9.30
N ARG A 187 19.34 18.30 -8.88
CA ARG A 187 19.41 19.68 -9.41
C ARG A 187 19.85 19.74 -10.88
N LYS A 188 20.53 18.72 -11.39
CA LYS A 188 21.02 18.65 -12.77
C LYS A 188 20.06 17.93 -13.71
N ILE A 189 19.04 17.26 -13.19
CA ILE A 189 18.07 16.55 -14.01
C ILE A 189 17.14 17.56 -14.69
N ARG A 190 17.12 17.51 -16.01
CA ARG A 190 16.28 18.38 -16.87
C ARG A 190 15.04 17.63 -17.35
N THR A 191 14.06 18.38 -17.80
CA THR A 191 12.87 17.82 -18.47
C THR A 191 13.26 16.89 -19.63
N SER A 192 14.28 17.26 -20.44
CA SER A 192 14.78 16.43 -21.54
C SER A 192 15.25 15.05 -21.11
N ASP A 193 15.96 14.96 -19.99
CA ASP A 193 16.47 13.69 -19.48
C ASP A 193 15.34 12.74 -19.07
N LEU A 194 14.27 13.29 -18.48
CA LEU A 194 13.08 12.55 -18.10
C LEU A 194 12.25 12.13 -19.31
N VAL A 195 12.12 13.03 -20.30
CA VAL A 195 11.40 12.73 -21.56
C VAL A 195 12.09 11.60 -22.30
N GLU A 196 13.41 11.58 -22.36
CA GLU A 196 14.18 10.52 -23.00
C GLU A 196 13.88 9.13 -22.40
N ILE A 197 13.71 9.06 -21.08
CA ILE A 197 13.36 7.81 -20.38
C ILE A 197 11.96 7.34 -20.73
N ILE A 198 10.97 8.26 -20.84
CA ILE A 198 9.56 7.89 -20.93
C ILE A 198 9.00 7.88 -22.37
N LYS A 199 9.76 8.38 -23.36
CA LYS A 199 9.26 8.50 -24.75
C LYS A 199 8.91 7.16 -25.41
N GLU A 200 9.66 6.10 -25.08
CA GLU A 200 9.58 4.80 -25.75
C GLU A 200 8.89 3.72 -24.89
N VAL A 201 8.40 4.08 -23.69
CA VAL A 201 7.73 3.11 -22.83
C VAL A 201 6.25 2.98 -23.17
N LYS A 202 5.66 1.83 -22.82
CA LYS A 202 4.22 1.59 -22.97
C LYS A 202 3.40 2.64 -22.22
N PRO A 203 2.19 3.01 -22.69
CA PRO A 203 1.38 4.09 -22.10
C PRO A 203 1.16 3.96 -20.60
N ARG A 204 0.94 2.74 -20.10
CA ARG A 204 0.77 2.50 -18.66
C ARG A 204 2.06 2.79 -17.87
N LYS A 205 3.20 2.35 -18.37
CA LYS A 205 4.51 2.60 -17.75
C LYS A 205 4.85 4.08 -17.78
N TYR A 206 4.50 4.78 -18.87
CA TYR A 206 4.63 6.25 -18.97
C TYR A 206 3.87 6.95 -17.82
N GLU A 207 2.60 6.60 -17.62
CA GLU A 207 1.77 7.16 -16.54
C GLU A 207 2.40 6.92 -15.16
N GLU A 208 2.90 5.71 -14.92
CA GLU A 208 3.51 5.30 -13.66
C GLU A 208 4.83 6.05 -13.39
N LEU A 209 5.74 6.10 -14.38
CA LEU A 209 7.02 6.80 -14.26
C LEU A 209 6.82 8.31 -14.09
N ARG A 210 5.94 8.92 -14.88
CA ARG A 210 5.65 10.35 -14.73
C ARG A 210 5.08 10.69 -13.36
N THR A 211 4.23 9.80 -12.81
CA THR A 211 3.67 9.95 -11.47
C THR A 211 4.75 9.84 -10.40
N LEU A 212 5.65 8.86 -10.54
CA LEU A 212 6.81 8.69 -9.66
C LEU A 212 7.69 9.94 -9.69
N PHE A 213 8.12 10.38 -10.87
CA PHE A 213 8.96 11.58 -11.02
C PHE A 213 8.30 12.80 -10.38
N ASN A 214 7.04 13.06 -10.68
CA ASN A 214 6.32 14.20 -10.09
C ASN A 214 6.28 14.13 -8.56
N SER A 215 6.13 12.95 -7.98
CA SER A 215 6.14 12.76 -6.53
C SER A 215 7.52 13.03 -5.93
N LEU A 216 8.59 12.57 -6.57
CA LEU A 216 9.97 12.77 -6.10
C LEU A 216 10.40 14.23 -6.19
N PHE A 217 10.11 14.89 -7.31
CA PHE A 217 10.46 16.31 -7.48
C PHE A 217 9.64 17.22 -6.55
N LYS A 218 8.36 16.90 -6.30
CA LYS A 218 7.56 17.60 -5.28
C LYS A 218 8.15 17.42 -3.87
N TYR A 219 8.58 16.22 -3.54
CA TYR A 219 9.23 15.96 -2.28
C TYR A 219 10.53 16.77 -2.13
N ALA A 220 11.39 16.75 -3.15
CA ALA A 220 12.64 17.49 -3.16
C ALA A 220 12.44 19.01 -3.04
N ILE A 221 11.36 19.57 -3.60
CA ILE A 221 10.97 20.98 -3.41
C ILE A 221 10.57 21.21 -1.94
N GLY A 222 9.73 20.33 -1.38
CA GLY A 222 9.31 20.41 0.03
C GLY A 222 10.49 20.35 1.02
N CYS A 223 11.57 19.64 0.67
CA CYS A 223 12.81 19.58 1.44
C CYS A 223 13.78 20.74 1.14
N GLY A 224 13.43 21.66 0.24
CA GLY A 224 14.30 22.80 -0.12
C GLY A 224 15.53 22.41 -0.96
N VAL A 225 15.57 21.18 -1.49
CA VAL A 225 16.69 20.70 -2.33
C VAL A 225 16.71 21.36 -3.69
N ILE A 226 15.55 21.59 -4.28
CA ILE A 226 15.36 22.25 -5.58
C ILE A 226 14.22 23.27 -5.49
N SER A 227 14.17 24.22 -6.45
CA SER A 227 13.14 25.27 -6.50
C SER A 227 12.03 25.04 -7.52
N HIS A 228 12.23 24.14 -8.48
CA HIS A 228 11.25 23.88 -9.55
C HIS A 228 11.14 22.41 -9.89
N ASN A 229 10.02 22.02 -10.47
CA ASN A 229 9.70 20.66 -10.85
C ASN A 229 9.77 20.51 -12.39
N PRO A 230 10.79 19.84 -12.95
CA PRO A 230 10.94 19.67 -14.40
C PRO A 230 9.83 18.80 -15.03
N VAL A 231 9.10 18.02 -14.22
CA VAL A 231 8.02 17.14 -14.70
C VAL A 231 6.79 17.93 -15.13
N LEU A 232 6.61 19.17 -14.67
CA LEU A 232 5.43 19.99 -15.01
C LEU A 232 5.32 20.26 -16.51
N LEU A 233 6.43 20.33 -17.22
CA LEU A 233 6.48 20.53 -18.67
C LEU A 233 6.21 19.23 -19.46
N ILE A 234 6.15 18.07 -18.81
CA ILE A 234 5.87 16.80 -19.45
C ILE A 234 4.35 16.59 -19.50
N PRO A 235 3.74 16.43 -20.70
CA PRO A 235 2.30 16.19 -20.80
C PRO A 235 1.85 14.99 -20.00
N PHE A 236 0.70 15.08 -19.33
CA PHE A 236 0.11 13.92 -18.68
C PHE A 236 -0.74 13.16 -19.70
N LYS A 237 -0.20 12.06 -20.22
CA LYS A 237 -0.94 11.13 -21.07
C LYS A 237 -1.48 10.00 -20.19
N ARG A 238 -2.80 9.90 -20.09
CA ARG A 238 -3.45 8.79 -19.39
C ARG A 238 -3.45 7.58 -20.30
N ALA A 239 -3.02 6.43 -19.78
CA ALA A 239 -3.16 5.17 -20.51
C ALA A 239 -4.65 4.88 -20.72
N GLU A 240 -5.01 4.47 -21.92
CA GLU A 240 -6.34 3.95 -22.18
C GLU A 240 -6.60 2.75 -21.26
N ARG A 241 -7.68 2.82 -20.54
CA ARG A 241 -8.12 1.71 -19.72
C ARG A 241 -8.97 0.81 -20.59
N GLN A 242 -8.58 -0.44 -20.71
CA GLN A 242 -9.48 -1.44 -21.28
C GLN A 242 -10.76 -1.45 -20.44
N THR A 243 -11.88 -1.09 -21.05
CA THR A 243 -13.19 -1.34 -20.48
C THR A 243 -13.36 -2.85 -20.36
N ARG A 244 -13.80 -3.28 -19.20
CA ARG A 244 -14.17 -4.69 -19.01
C ARG A 244 -15.65 -4.77 -19.23
N ASP A 245 -16.05 -5.54 -20.24
CA ASP A 245 -17.44 -5.70 -20.57
C ASP A 245 -18.11 -6.71 -19.63
N SER A 246 -19.43 -6.56 -19.46
CA SER A 246 -20.25 -7.60 -18.84
C SER A 246 -20.31 -8.82 -19.77
N LEU A 247 -20.46 -10.00 -19.20
CA LEU A 247 -20.67 -11.20 -19.96
C LEU A 247 -21.99 -11.10 -20.74
N SER A 248 -21.99 -11.50 -21.98
CA SER A 248 -23.19 -11.69 -22.81
C SER A 248 -24.03 -12.86 -22.28
N LYS A 249 -25.27 -12.93 -22.69
CA LYS A 249 -26.18 -14.06 -22.32
C LYS A 249 -25.58 -15.42 -22.68
N LYS A 250 -24.93 -15.56 -23.83
CA LYS A 250 -24.26 -16.80 -24.25
C LYS A 250 -23.08 -17.16 -23.35
N GLU A 251 -22.26 -16.17 -22.96
CA GLU A 251 -21.12 -16.39 -22.06
C GLU A 251 -21.59 -16.75 -20.65
N ILE A 252 -22.71 -16.19 -20.17
CA ILE A 252 -23.30 -16.57 -18.88
C ILE A 252 -23.75 -18.03 -18.93
N THR A 253 -24.46 -18.47 -19.99
CA THR A 253 -24.85 -19.87 -20.14
C THR A 253 -23.61 -20.78 -20.17
N SER A 254 -22.62 -20.45 -20.98
CA SER A 254 -21.35 -21.18 -21.02
C SER A 254 -20.64 -21.26 -19.66
N PHE A 255 -20.65 -20.16 -18.90
CA PHE A 255 -20.10 -20.12 -17.55
C PHE A 255 -20.82 -21.13 -16.62
N PHE A 256 -22.16 -21.16 -16.58
CA PHE A 256 -22.91 -22.07 -15.73
C PHE A 256 -22.78 -23.54 -16.13
N ASP A 257 -22.52 -23.83 -17.40
CA ASP A 257 -22.28 -25.19 -17.86
C ASP A 257 -20.87 -25.67 -17.52
N ARG A 258 -19.87 -24.86 -17.84
CA ARG A 258 -18.45 -25.22 -17.66
C ARG A 258 -18.00 -25.26 -16.21
N ILE A 259 -18.55 -24.38 -15.35
CA ILE A 259 -18.17 -24.33 -13.93
C ILE A 259 -18.47 -25.64 -13.19
N LYS A 260 -19.30 -26.51 -13.73
CA LYS A 260 -19.63 -27.86 -13.20
C LYS A 260 -18.50 -28.87 -13.42
N GLU A 261 -17.54 -28.59 -14.32
CA GLU A 261 -16.41 -29.47 -14.57
C GLU A 261 -15.50 -29.60 -13.34
N PRO A 262 -14.98 -30.80 -13.01
CA PRO A 262 -14.21 -31.06 -11.79
C PRO A 262 -12.97 -30.16 -11.63
N LYS A 263 -12.35 -29.71 -12.71
CA LYS A 263 -11.18 -28.83 -12.67
C LYS A 263 -11.45 -27.46 -12.04
N TYR A 264 -12.72 -27.01 -12.03
CA TYR A 264 -13.12 -25.71 -11.47
C TYR A 264 -13.65 -25.81 -10.04
N GLU A 265 -13.73 -27.01 -9.45
CA GLU A 265 -14.33 -27.21 -8.11
C GLU A 265 -13.75 -26.26 -7.06
N ARG A 266 -12.42 -26.02 -7.09
CA ARG A 266 -11.73 -25.13 -6.14
C ARG A 266 -12.04 -23.65 -6.31
N ILE A 267 -12.63 -23.22 -7.42
CA ILE A 267 -13.05 -21.83 -7.64
C ILE A 267 -14.57 -21.67 -7.74
N LYS A 268 -15.32 -22.75 -7.83
CA LYS A 268 -16.74 -22.81 -8.15
C LYS A 268 -17.59 -21.95 -7.22
N GLN A 269 -17.47 -22.18 -5.92
CA GLN A 269 -18.22 -21.42 -4.90
C GLN A 269 -17.91 -19.92 -5.00
N GLY A 270 -16.61 -19.56 -5.04
CA GLY A 270 -16.20 -18.17 -5.18
C GLY A 270 -16.67 -17.52 -6.48
N ALA A 271 -16.71 -18.27 -7.58
CA ALA A 271 -17.19 -17.77 -8.87
C ALA A 271 -18.69 -17.46 -8.82
N TYR A 272 -19.51 -18.32 -8.20
CA TYR A 272 -20.93 -18.05 -7.97
C TYR A 272 -21.12 -16.80 -7.10
N ILE A 273 -20.36 -16.68 -6.01
CA ILE A 273 -20.43 -15.48 -5.15
C ILE A 273 -20.08 -14.22 -5.94
N LEU A 274 -19.02 -14.24 -6.76
CA LEU A 274 -18.68 -13.08 -7.59
C LEU A 274 -19.78 -12.72 -8.58
N TYR A 275 -20.45 -13.72 -9.17
CA TYR A 275 -21.53 -13.52 -10.11
C TYR A 275 -22.80 -12.93 -9.44
N PHE A 276 -23.24 -13.49 -8.32
CA PHE A 276 -24.49 -13.10 -7.65
C PHE A 276 -24.37 -11.87 -6.75
N PHE A 277 -23.14 -11.47 -6.34
CA PHE A 277 -22.94 -10.37 -5.38
C PHE A 277 -22.00 -9.27 -5.89
N GLY A 278 -21.41 -9.45 -7.04
CA GLY A 278 -20.54 -8.44 -7.63
C GLY A 278 -19.33 -8.05 -6.78
N LEU A 279 -18.84 -8.93 -5.91
CA LEU A 279 -17.66 -8.67 -5.09
C LEU A 279 -16.40 -8.55 -5.96
N ARG A 280 -15.39 -7.83 -5.46
CA ARG A 280 -14.05 -7.95 -6.03
C ARG A 280 -13.41 -9.27 -5.59
N PRO A 281 -12.62 -9.94 -6.44
CA PRO A 281 -11.96 -11.20 -6.04
C PRO A 281 -11.17 -11.13 -4.73
N CYS A 282 -10.63 -9.96 -4.38
CA CYS A 282 -9.90 -9.75 -3.12
C CYS A 282 -10.79 -9.47 -1.90
N GLU A 283 -12.10 -9.39 -2.09
CA GLU A 283 -13.10 -9.19 -1.03
C GLU A 283 -13.71 -10.51 -0.57
N LEU A 284 -13.43 -11.61 -1.30
CA LEU A 284 -13.72 -12.97 -0.86
C LEU A 284 -12.60 -13.45 0.06
N ASP A 285 -12.74 -13.17 1.33
CA ASP A 285 -11.80 -13.51 2.40
C ASP A 285 -12.51 -14.14 3.61
N GLU A 286 -11.76 -14.37 4.67
CA GLU A 286 -12.27 -15.02 5.90
C GLU A 286 -13.33 -14.18 6.64
N GLU A 287 -13.40 -12.87 6.37
CA GLU A 287 -14.40 -11.97 6.92
C GLU A 287 -15.74 -12.05 6.17
N THR A 288 -15.77 -12.71 4.99
CA THR A 288 -16.98 -12.85 4.17
C THR A 288 -17.90 -13.93 4.75
N HIS A 289 -19.10 -13.57 5.11
CA HIS A 289 -20.05 -14.49 5.74
C HIS A 289 -21.52 -14.12 5.43
N ARG A 290 -22.42 -15.04 5.73
CA ARG A 290 -23.86 -14.82 5.67
C ARG A 290 -24.39 -14.32 7.01
N GLU A 291 -25.20 -13.26 6.99
CA GLU A 291 -25.96 -12.77 8.14
C GLU A 291 -27.44 -12.65 7.75
N GLY A 292 -28.28 -13.60 8.18
CA GLY A 292 -29.66 -13.67 7.78
C GLY A 292 -29.83 -13.75 6.26
N ASN A 293 -30.51 -12.77 5.68
CA ASN A 293 -30.76 -12.66 4.24
C ASN A 293 -29.72 -11.79 3.51
N PHE A 294 -28.54 -11.60 4.10
CA PHE A 294 -27.47 -10.78 3.54
C PHE A 294 -26.15 -11.52 3.47
N LEU A 295 -25.36 -11.20 2.45
CA LEU A 295 -23.93 -11.47 2.40
C LEU A 295 -23.21 -10.24 2.94
N ILE A 296 -22.33 -10.46 3.92
CA ILE A 296 -21.47 -9.43 4.50
C ILE A 296 -20.05 -9.63 3.94
N ALA A 297 -19.46 -8.57 3.41
CA ALA A 297 -18.09 -8.61 2.88
C ALA A 297 -17.38 -7.29 3.11
N ARG A 298 -16.09 -7.35 3.46
CA ARG A 298 -15.28 -6.16 3.70
C ARG A 298 -15.02 -5.39 2.41
N ASN A 299 -15.26 -4.07 2.42
CA ASN A 299 -14.95 -3.20 1.28
C ASN A 299 -13.45 -2.87 1.22
N ARG A 300 -12.67 -3.67 0.48
CA ARG A 300 -11.21 -3.51 0.34
C ARG A 300 -10.76 -2.26 -0.43
N LYS A 301 -11.69 -1.50 -1.02
CA LYS A 301 -11.38 -0.25 -1.74
C LYS A 301 -11.20 0.95 -0.80
N ARG A 302 -11.68 0.87 0.44
CA ARG A 302 -11.57 1.98 1.40
C ARG A 302 -10.12 2.21 1.81
N LYS A 303 -9.73 3.48 1.86
CA LYS A 303 -8.38 3.94 2.20
C LYS A 303 -8.32 4.43 3.65
N ASN A 304 -7.11 4.68 4.12
CA ASN A 304 -6.84 5.31 5.43
C ASN A 304 -7.31 4.48 6.64
N GLY A 305 -7.21 3.14 6.55
CA GLY A 305 -7.55 2.26 7.66
C GLY A 305 -9.05 2.17 7.98
N LYS A 306 -9.92 2.86 7.23
CA LYS A 306 -11.36 2.77 7.45
C LYS A 306 -11.85 1.38 7.10
N ILE A 307 -12.34 0.66 8.11
CA ILE A 307 -13.02 -0.62 7.94
C ILE A 307 -14.49 -0.33 7.64
N GLU A 308 -14.98 -0.87 6.53
CA GLU A 308 -16.37 -0.73 6.09
C GLU A 308 -16.80 -2.06 5.46
N TYR A 309 -17.98 -2.53 5.83
CA TYR A 309 -18.55 -3.75 5.28
C TYR A 309 -19.66 -3.40 4.30
N LYS A 310 -19.77 -4.21 3.26
CA LYS A 310 -20.93 -4.25 2.37
C LYS A 310 -21.94 -5.21 2.94
N LYS A 311 -23.20 -4.84 2.86
CA LYS A 311 -24.33 -5.65 3.23
C LYS A 311 -25.18 -5.82 1.97
N ILE A 312 -25.12 -7.00 1.35
CA ILE A 312 -25.72 -7.26 0.03
C ILE A 312 -26.83 -8.29 0.21
N PRO A 313 -28.09 -7.97 -0.14
CA PRO A 313 -29.18 -8.94 -0.03
C PRO A 313 -28.90 -10.17 -0.90
N ILE A 314 -29.31 -11.34 -0.43
CA ILE A 314 -29.10 -12.61 -1.13
C ILE A 314 -30.18 -12.75 -2.22
N PRO A 315 -29.78 -12.84 -3.53
CA PRO A 315 -30.73 -13.16 -4.58
C PRO A 315 -31.31 -14.57 -4.40
N LYS A 316 -32.57 -14.74 -4.76
CA LYS A 316 -33.23 -16.05 -4.62
C LYS A 316 -32.50 -17.16 -5.39
N GLU A 317 -32.00 -16.85 -6.57
CA GLU A 317 -31.28 -17.80 -7.40
C GLU A 317 -29.97 -18.28 -6.76
N ALA A 318 -29.31 -17.43 -5.98
CA ALA A 318 -28.03 -17.77 -5.32
C ALA A 318 -28.15 -18.93 -4.33
N GLU A 319 -29.33 -19.12 -3.70
CA GLU A 319 -29.57 -20.18 -2.71
C GLU A 319 -29.32 -21.58 -3.26
N SER A 320 -29.54 -21.81 -4.56
CA SER A 320 -29.34 -23.12 -5.21
C SER A 320 -27.91 -23.36 -5.69
N PHE A 321 -27.04 -22.36 -5.71
CA PHE A 321 -25.69 -22.46 -6.24
C PHE A 321 -24.59 -22.36 -5.17
N ILE A 322 -24.92 -21.76 -4.02
CA ILE A 322 -23.94 -21.48 -2.97
C ILE A 322 -24.21 -22.36 -1.76
N ASP A 323 -23.21 -23.15 -1.38
CA ASP A 323 -23.25 -23.90 -0.12
C ASP A 323 -22.80 -22.99 1.04
N TRP A 324 -23.76 -22.52 1.79
CA TRP A 324 -23.55 -21.60 2.91
C TRP A 324 -22.83 -22.24 4.12
N ASN A 325 -22.66 -23.57 4.13
CA ASN A 325 -21.93 -24.29 5.18
C ASN A 325 -20.43 -24.40 4.86
N GLN A 326 -20.02 -24.04 3.65
CA GLN A 326 -18.62 -24.03 3.23
C GLN A 326 -17.99 -22.62 3.38
N PRO A 327 -16.67 -22.53 3.55
CA PRO A 327 -15.99 -21.25 3.54
C PRO A 327 -16.30 -20.44 2.27
N LEU A 328 -16.70 -19.18 2.44
CA LEU A 328 -17.02 -18.29 1.33
C LEU A 328 -15.77 -17.61 0.74
N THR A 329 -14.67 -18.35 0.70
CA THR A 329 -13.36 -17.88 0.22
C THR A 329 -12.85 -18.75 -0.91
N PHE A 330 -11.84 -18.27 -1.65
CA PHE A 330 -11.16 -19.10 -2.62
C PHE A 330 -10.17 -20.06 -1.96
N GLN A 331 -10.19 -21.32 -2.35
CA GLN A 331 -9.25 -22.35 -1.90
C GLN A 331 -7.96 -22.36 -2.74
N LEU A 332 -7.65 -21.27 -3.42
CA LEU A 332 -6.52 -21.12 -4.33
C LEU A 332 -5.87 -19.75 -4.19
N SER A 333 -4.53 -19.72 -4.30
CA SER A 333 -3.77 -18.48 -4.41
C SER A 333 -4.07 -17.73 -5.72
N ASP A 334 -3.70 -16.45 -5.77
CA ASP A 334 -4.11 -15.54 -6.86
C ASP A 334 -3.74 -16.02 -8.27
N LYS A 335 -2.50 -16.43 -8.52
CA LYS A 335 -2.04 -16.79 -9.88
C LYS A 335 -2.76 -18.03 -10.47
N PRO A 336 -2.85 -19.18 -9.79
CA PRO A 336 -3.63 -20.33 -10.28
C PRO A 336 -5.11 -19.98 -10.46
N ARG A 337 -5.69 -19.19 -9.54
CA ARG A 337 -7.07 -18.73 -9.62
C ARG A 337 -7.33 -17.88 -10.88
N GLU A 338 -6.47 -16.89 -11.14
CA GLU A 338 -6.57 -16.04 -12.34
C GLU A 338 -6.49 -16.86 -13.63
N ARG A 339 -5.63 -17.89 -13.66
CA ARG A 339 -5.52 -18.80 -14.81
C ARG A 339 -6.82 -19.56 -15.05
N LEU A 340 -7.39 -20.17 -14.00
CA LEU A 340 -8.65 -20.89 -14.10
C LEU A 340 -9.81 -20.00 -14.53
N PHE A 341 -9.89 -18.76 -14.02
CA PHE A 341 -10.92 -17.80 -14.45
C PHE A 341 -10.76 -17.42 -15.92
N LYS A 342 -9.54 -17.21 -16.42
CA LYS A 342 -9.31 -16.92 -17.84
C LYS A 342 -9.73 -18.08 -18.73
N GLU A 343 -9.49 -19.30 -18.28
CA GLU A 343 -9.92 -20.49 -19.00
C GLU A 343 -11.44 -20.63 -18.96
N LEU A 344 -12.08 -20.50 -17.78
CA LEU A 344 -13.52 -20.62 -17.57
C LEU A 344 -14.32 -19.59 -18.38
N LEU A 345 -13.80 -18.36 -18.50
CA LEU A 345 -14.47 -17.20 -19.07
C LEU A 345 -13.88 -16.78 -20.43
N ASP A 346 -13.28 -17.71 -21.17
CA ASP A 346 -12.73 -17.52 -22.54
C ASP A 346 -11.85 -16.26 -22.68
N GLY A 347 -10.88 -16.13 -21.76
CA GLY A 347 -9.92 -15.01 -21.71
C GLY A 347 -10.36 -13.84 -20.83
N ASN A 348 -11.62 -13.78 -20.44
CA ASN A 348 -12.12 -12.82 -19.46
C ASN A 348 -11.56 -13.11 -18.06
N THR A 349 -11.75 -12.19 -17.12
CA THR A 349 -11.25 -12.31 -15.74
C THR A 349 -12.41 -12.40 -14.73
N ALA A 350 -12.12 -12.80 -13.50
CA ALA A 350 -13.09 -12.81 -12.42
C ALA A 350 -13.80 -11.44 -12.22
N TYR A 351 -13.16 -10.33 -12.61
CA TYR A 351 -13.79 -9.00 -12.57
C TYR A 351 -14.95 -8.83 -13.55
N ASN A 352 -14.98 -9.60 -14.66
CA ASN A 352 -16.09 -9.56 -15.61
C ASN A 352 -17.39 -10.05 -14.96
N LEU A 353 -17.33 -10.98 -14.00
CA LEU A 353 -18.50 -11.41 -13.21
C LEU A 353 -19.08 -10.24 -12.42
N ARG A 354 -18.24 -9.41 -11.79
CA ARG A 354 -18.69 -8.19 -11.10
C ARG A 354 -19.32 -7.17 -12.07
N HIS A 355 -18.75 -6.97 -13.25
CA HIS A 355 -19.34 -6.11 -14.27
C HIS A 355 -20.68 -6.66 -14.74
N THR A 356 -20.78 -7.98 -14.89
CA THR A 356 -22.02 -8.68 -15.22
C THR A 356 -23.09 -8.47 -14.15
N PHE A 357 -22.76 -8.67 -12.87
CA PHE A 357 -23.65 -8.36 -11.74
C PHE A 357 -24.18 -6.93 -11.83
N SER A 358 -23.27 -5.95 -11.94
CA SER A 358 -23.65 -4.54 -12.04
C SER A 358 -24.58 -4.28 -13.21
N SER A 359 -24.26 -4.81 -14.40
CA SER A 359 -25.05 -4.64 -15.62
C SER A 359 -26.45 -5.30 -15.52
N ILE A 360 -26.54 -6.46 -14.88
CA ILE A 360 -27.83 -7.12 -14.61
C ILE A 360 -28.66 -6.26 -13.65
N CYS A 361 -28.10 -5.88 -12.51
CA CYS A 361 -28.83 -5.14 -11.48
C CYS A 361 -29.35 -3.78 -12.00
N GLN A 362 -28.54 -3.06 -12.80
CA GLN A 362 -28.94 -1.77 -13.38
C GLN A 362 -30.16 -1.82 -14.32
N GLN A 363 -30.55 -3.01 -14.80
CA GLN A 363 -31.77 -3.17 -15.60
C GLN A 363 -33.03 -3.14 -14.75
N TYR A 364 -32.91 -3.34 -13.44
CA TYR A 364 -34.06 -3.51 -12.53
C TYR A 364 -34.11 -2.45 -11.44
N VAL A 365 -32.95 -1.98 -10.97
CA VAL A 365 -32.86 -1.07 -9.83
C VAL A 365 -31.98 0.14 -10.13
N ARG A 366 -32.14 1.21 -9.36
CA ARG A 366 -31.40 2.46 -9.54
C ARG A 366 -29.90 2.25 -9.30
N GLN A 367 -29.08 2.99 -10.04
CA GLN A 367 -27.63 2.95 -9.97
C GLN A 367 -27.07 3.13 -8.55
N GLU A 368 -27.69 4.02 -7.74
CA GLU A 368 -27.23 4.29 -6.38
C GLU A 368 -27.31 3.04 -5.48
N ILE A 369 -28.32 2.19 -5.69
CA ILE A 369 -28.49 0.92 -4.97
C ILE A 369 -27.39 -0.05 -5.39
N VAL A 370 -27.14 -0.17 -6.69
CA VAL A 370 -26.07 -1.03 -7.22
C VAL A 370 -24.71 -0.56 -6.69
N ASP A 371 -24.45 0.75 -6.67
CA ASP A 371 -23.19 1.33 -6.15
C ASP A 371 -22.97 0.94 -4.67
N ILE A 372 -24.02 0.95 -3.85
CA ILE A 372 -23.97 0.52 -2.46
C ILE A 372 -23.62 -0.97 -2.38
N TRP A 373 -24.32 -1.84 -3.12
CA TRP A 373 -24.05 -3.28 -3.12
C TRP A 373 -22.63 -3.62 -3.54
N ILE A 374 -22.14 -2.98 -4.62
CA ILE A 374 -20.76 -3.23 -5.05
C ILE A 374 -19.71 -2.46 -4.22
N GLY A 375 -20.12 -1.59 -3.28
CA GLY A 375 -19.22 -0.81 -2.41
C GLY A 375 -18.45 0.28 -3.14
N ASP A 376 -19.02 0.83 -4.20
CA ASP A 376 -18.52 2.03 -4.87
C ASP A 376 -19.18 3.28 -4.27
N SER A 377 -18.48 4.41 -4.32
CA SER A 377 -19.07 5.67 -3.85
C SER A 377 -20.04 6.18 -4.90
N PRO A 378 -21.27 6.55 -4.52
CA PRO A 378 -22.20 7.16 -5.43
C PRO A 378 -21.58 8.37 -6.15
N THR A 379 -21.81 8.47 -7.44
CA THR A 379 -21.22 9.54 -8.28
C THR A 379 -21.81 10.90 -7.98
N ARG A 380 -23.06 10.95 -7.52
CA ARG A 380 -23.76 12.20 -7.20
C ARG A 380 -23.58 12.60 -5.74
N LEU A 381 -23.41 13.89 -5.47
CA LEU A 381 -23.27 14.45 -4.12
C LEU A 381 -24.42 14.08 -3.18
N ILE A 382 -25.65 14.06 -3.70
CA ILE A 382 -26.86 13.70 -2.96
C ILE A 382 -26.78 12.24 -2.44
N GLY A 383 -26.33 11.31 -3.26
CA GLY A 383 -26.17 9.90 -2.85
C GLY A 383 -25.05 9.69 -1.82
N LYS A 384 -24.10 10.61 -1.67
CA LYS A 384 -23.00 10.50 -0.70
C LYS A 384 -23.42 10.85 0.73
N HIS A 385 -24.38 11.71 0.91
CA HIS A 385 -24.67 12.32 2.21
C HIS A 385 -26.09 12.05 2.76
N TYR A 386 -27.05 11.68 1.93
CA TYR A 386 -28.46 11.68 2.31
C TYR A 386 -29.20 10.35 2.10
N THR A 387 -28.54 9.30 1.62
CA THR A 387 -29.24 8.07 1.27
C THR A 387 -28.89 6.95 2.25
N HIS A 388 -29.70 6.77 3.28
CA HIS A 388 -29.74 5.59 4.12
C HIS A 388 -30.97 4.77 3.73
N PHE A 389 -30.74 3.60 3.14
CA PHE A 389 -31.80 2.66 2.84
C PHE A 389 -31.93 1.64 3.95
N SER A 390 -33.19 1.29 4.34
CA SER A 390 -33.41 0.21 5.30
C SER A 390 -33.08 -1.16 4.68
N ASP A 391 -32.83 -2.12 5.54
CA ASP A 391 -32.54 -3.51 5.13
C ASP A 391 -33.71 -4.11 4.35
N GLU A 392 -34.94 -3.85 4.78
CA GLU A 392 -36.17 -4.31 4.12
C GLU A 392 -36.30 -3.72 2.72
N PHE A 393 -35.98 -2.42 2.58
CA PHE A 393 -35.97 -1.78 1.26
C PHE A 393 -34.93 -2.41 0.36
N MET A 394 -33.69 -2.61 0.85
CA MET A 394 -32.62 -3.22 0.06
C MET A 394 -32.95 -4.65 -0.36
N GLN A 395 -33.58 -5.45 0.53
CA GLN A 395 -34.10 -6.78 0.21
C GLN A 395 -35.20 -6.72 -0.86
N SER A 396 -36.16 -5.81 -0.72
CA SER A 396 -37.24 -5.64 -1.72
C SER A 396 -36.70 -5.29 -3.10
N GLN A 397 -35.64 -4.48 -3.17
CA GLN A 397 -34.99 -4.15 -4.43
C GLN A 397 -34.27 -5.36 -5.06
N MET A 398 -33.66 -6.22 -4.26
CA MET A 398 -33.02 -7.43 -4.78
C MET A 398 -34.03 -8.42 -5.35
N THR A 399 -35.27 -8.49 -4.81
CA THR A 399 -36.31 -9.37 -5.35
C THR A 399 -36.77 -8.99 -6.77
N LEU A 400 -36.50 -7.74 -7.19
CA LEU A 400 -36.81 -7.29 -8.56
C LEU A 400 -35.77 -7.80 -9.57
N VAL A 401 -34.55 -8.06 -9.13
CA VAL A 401 -33.45 -8.48 -10.00
C VAL A 401 -33.63 -9.95 -10.40
N LYS A 402 -33.52 -10.23 -11.69
CA LYS A 402 -33.56 -11.59 -12.25
C LYS A 402 -32.20 -11.96 -12.82
N PHE A 403 -31.54 -12.91 -12.19
CA PHE A 403 -30.26 -13.40 -12.66
C PHE A 403 -30.46 -14.51 -13.71
N PRO A 404 -29.89 -14.38 -14.92
CA PRO A 404 -29.87 -15.48 -15.88
C PRO A 404 -28.94 -16.59 -15.37
N VAL A 405 -29.49 -17.79 -15.14
CA VAL A 405 -28.75 -18.95 -14.61
C VAL A 405 -28.77 -20.17 -15.55
N THR A 406 -29.39 -20.03 -16.73
CA THR A 406 -29.45 -21.05 -17.80
C THR A 406 -29.47 -20.37 -19.15
#